data_a1ee7b7b306ccfb1d73ce20f6ecfe8a4
#
_entry.id   a1ee7b7b306ccfb1d73ce20f6ecfe8a4
#
_cell.length_a   1.000
_cell.length_b   1.000
_cell.length_c   1.000
_cell.angle_alpha   90.00
_cell.angle_beta   90.00
_cell.angle_gamma   90.00
#
_symmetry.space_group_name_H-M   'P 1'
#
loop_
_entity.id
_entity.type
_entity.pdbx_description
1 polymer ?
#
loop_
_entity_poly.entity_id
_entity_poly.type
_entity_poly.pdbx_seq_one_letter_code
_entity_poly.pdbx_strand_id
1 'polypeptide(L)'
;MTTLSLAAGAWAKDDHIILQEAAKNHVSVSAIAKLKDETAVTLKGILLKHLNEDNYEFSDGIGDILLDIDDDLWKASNIKAGDKVQVVGEVDTHRYKPTDIEVVKIEKVLK
;
A
#
# COMPACT_ATOMS: atom_id res chain seq x y z
N MET A 1 -9.57 11.16 -27.91
CA MET A 1 -9.08 11.49 -27.39
C MET A 1 -8.69 12.04 -26.70
N THR A 2 -8.84 11.93 -26.28
CA THR A 2 -8.46 12.38 -25.58
C THR A 2 -7.89 12.84 -25.00
N THR A 3 -7.79 13.16 -24.75
CA THR A 3 -7.11 13.61 -24.23
C THR A 3 -6.99 14.09 -23.42
N LEU A 4 -7.33 14.35 -23.12
CA LEU A 4 -7.16 14.96 -22.37
C LEU A 4 -6.85 14.91 -21.35
N SER A 5 -7.15 14.68 -21.08
CA SER A 5 -6.85 14.66 -20.06
C SER A 5 -5.88 14.59 -19.58
N LEU A 6 -5.47 14.70 -19.80
CA LEU A 6 -4.42 14.72 -19.40
C LEU A 6 -4.12 15.27 -18.28
N ALA A 7 -4.38 16.16 -18.11
CA ALA A 7 -4.01 16.83 -16.94
C ALA A 7 -4.54 16.16 -15.74
N ALA A 8 -5.72 15.79 -15.76
CA ALA A 8 -6.29 15.11 -14.64
C ALA A 8 -5.48 13.89 -14.27
N GLY A 9 -5.04 13.18 -15.24
CA GLY A 9 -4.28 11.99 -14.98
C GLY A 9 -2.96 12.27 -14.32
N ALA A 10 -2.47 13.50 -14.41
CA ALA A 10 -1.19 13.82 -13.84
C ALA A 10 -1.21 13.93 -12.32
N TRP A 11 -2.38 14.00 -11.73
CA TRP A 11 -2.46 14.23 -10.29
C TRP A 11 -2.36 12.96 -9.50
N ALA A 12 -3.26 12.08 -9.72
CA ALA A 12 -3.30 10.85 -8.97
C ALA A 12 -3.98 9.82 -9.82
N LYS A 13 -3.54 8.60 -9.73
CA LYS A 13 -4.20 7.50 -10.39
C LYS A 13 -5.44 7.18 -9.59
N ASP A 14 -6.50 6.76 -10.28
CA ASP A 14 -7.61 6.29 -9.50
C ASP A 14 -7.30 4.86 -9.03
N ASP A 15 -8.05 4.40 -8.07
CA ASP A 15 -7.77 3.13 -7.43
C ASP A 15 -7.80 1.96 -8.40
N HIS A 16 -8.64 2.05 -9.41
CA HIS A 16 -8.77 0.99 -10.39
C HIS A 16 -7.46 0.76 -11.15
N ILE A 17 -6.80 1.86 -11.52
CA ILE A 17 -5.53 1.77 -12.21
C ILE A 17 -4.45 1.24 -11.28
N ILE A 18 -4.46 1.70 -10.04
CA ILE A 18 -3.49 1.23 -9.05
C ILE A 18 -3.63 -0.28 -8.87
N LEU A 19 -4.85 -0.77 -8.76
CA LEU A 19 -5.09 -2.19 -8.60
C LEU A 19 -4.57 -3.00 -9.78
N GLN A 20 -4.78 -2.48 -10.99
CA GLN A 20 -4.31 -3.18 -12.18
C GLN A 20 -2.80 -3.24 -12.25
N GLU A 21 -2.13 -2.14 -11.96
CA GLU A 21 -0.68 -2.09 -12.01
C GLU A 21 -0.06 -2.92 -10.90
N ALA A 22 -0.62 -2.82 -9.71
CA ALA A 22 -0.10 -3.55 -8.56
C ALA A 22 -0.22 -5.05 -8.72
N ALA A 23 -1.25 -5.50 -9.43
CA ALA A 23 -1.45 -6.93 -9.64
C ALA A 23 -0.29 -7.58 -10.38
N LYS A 24 0.45 -6.78 -11.12
CA LYS A 24 1.61 -7.25 -11.88
C LYS A 24 2.92 -6.99 -11.16
N ASN A 25 2.87 -6.44 -9.96
CA ASN A 25 4.06 -5.96 -9.29
C ASN A 25 4.10 -6.39 -7.83
N HIS A 26 4.25 -7.69 -7.63
CA HIS A 26 4.38 -8.26 -6.29
C HIS A 26 5.83 -8.11 -5.86
N VAL A 27 6.04 -7.41 -4.75
CA VAL A 27 7.40 -7.08 -4.31
C VAL A 27 7.58 -7.40 -2.83
N SER A 28 8.82 -7.42 -2.38
CA SER A 28 9.14 -7.55 -0.96
C SER A 28 9.27 -6.16 -0.35
N VAL A 29 9.19 -6.11 0.97
CA VAL A 29 9.40 -4.83 1.68
C VAL A 29 10.78 -4.28 1.36
N SER A 30 11.79 -5.14 1.29
CA SER A 30 13.15 -4.66 1.04
C SER A 30 13.33 -4.04 -0.34
N ALA A 31 12.46 -4.38 -1.30
CA ALA A 31 12.55 -3.82 -2.64
C ALA A 31 11.95 -2.42 -2.73
N ILE A 32 11.12 -2.05 -1.75
CA ILE A 32 10.39 -0.78 -1.81
C ILE A 32 11.35 0.42 -1.91
N ALA A 33 12.47 0.36 -1.20
CA ALA A 33 13.40 1.48 -1.19
C ALA A 33 13.97 1.80 -2.56
N LYS A 34 13.90 0.87 -3.48
CA LYS A 34 14.45 1.05 -4.83
C LYS A 34 13.40 1.52 -5.83
N LEU A 35 12.15 1.64 -5.39
CA LEU A 35 11.07 1.99 -6.29
C LEU A 35 10.78 3.47 -6.21
N LYS A 36 10.27 3.99 -7.33
CA LYS A 36 9.92 5.39 -7.39
C LYS A 36 8.66 5.66 -6.61
N ASP A 37 8.54 6.90 -6.17
CA ASP A 37 7.32 7.39 -5.57
C ASP A 37 6.13 7.06 -6.47
N GLU A 38 5.03 6.68 -5.87
CA GLU A 38 3.77 6.38 -6.56
C GLU A 38 3.79 5.09 -7.39
N THR A 39 4.80 4.24 -7.21
CA THR A 39 4.79 2.94 -7.84
C THR A 39 3.72 2.06 -7.19
N ALA A 40 2.86 1.46 -8.00
CA ALA A 40 1.81 0.57 -7.49
C ALA A 40 2.42 -0.80 -7.19
N VAL A 41 2.13 -1.34 -6.01
CA VAL A 41 2.72 -2.59 -5.55
C VAL A 41 1.72 -3.46 -4.81
N THR A 42 2.02 -4.77 -4.77
CA THR A 42 1.31 -5.72 -3.93
C THR A 42 2.31 -6.38 -3.00
N LEU A 43 1.97 -6.40 -1.71
CA LEU A 43 2.82 -6.99 -0.68
C LEU A 43 2.03 -8.04 0.10
N LYS A 44 2.70 -9.07 0.55
CA LYS A 44 2.08 -10.07 1.43
C LYS A 44 2.90 -10.18 2.70
N GLY A 45 2.21 -10.26 3.82
CA GLY A 45 2.90 -10.38 5.10
C GLY A 45 1.93 -10.32 6.25
N ILE A 46 2.44 -9.90 7.39
CA ILE A 46 1.68 -9.87 8.64
C ILE A 46 1.46 -8.43 9.05
N LEU A 47 0.22 -8.10 9.39
CA LEU A 47 -0.05 -6.80 9.99
C LEU A 47 0.34 -6.91 11.45
N LEU A 48 1.35 -6.16 11.87
CA LEU A 48 1.89 -6.29 13.22
C LEU A 48 1.06 -5.54 14.23
N LYS A 49 0.80 -4.25 13.97
CA LYS A 49 0.01 -3.47 14.92
C LYS A 49 -0.33 -2.11 14.36
N HIS A 50 -1.34 -1.50 14.97
CA HIS A 50 -1.73 -0.13 14.72
C HIS A 50 -0.85 0.78 15.58
N LEU A 51 -0.21 1.76 14.98
CA LEU A 51 0.65 2.66 15.74
C LEU A 51 -0.11 3.90 16.19
N ASN A 52 -0.58 4.67 15.24
CA ASN A 52 -1.39 5.85 15.55
C ASN A 52 -2.10 6.29 14.29
N GLU A 53 -3.21 6.97 14.44
CA GLU A 53 -3.98 7.50 13.31
C GLU A 53 -4.10 6.47 12.20
N ASP A 54 -3.55 6.77 11.02
CA ASP A 54 -3.65 5.87 9.87
C ASP A 54 -2.41 4.99 9.70
N ASN A 55 -1.50 5.00 10.67
CA ASN A 55 -0.22 4.31 10.54
C ASN A 55 -0.25 2.94 11.18
N TYR A 56 0.10 1.93 10.39
CA TYR A 56 0.14 0.54 10.83
C TYR A 56 1.49 -0.06 10.47
N GLU A 57 1.97 -0.95 11.32
CA GLU A 57 3.26 -1.62 11.06
C GLU A 57 3.02 -2.97 10.41
N PHE A 58 3.79 -3.26 9.37
CA PHE A 58 3.65 -4.45 8.55
C PHE A 58 5.01 -5.07 8.32
N SER A 59 5.06 -6.39 8.27
CA SER A 59 6.30 -7.10 8.01
C SER A 59 6.08 -8.26 7.05
N ASP A 60 7.01 -8.46 6.13
CA ASP A 60 6.97 -9.62 5.27
C ASP A 60 7.92 -10.73 5.76
N GLY A 61 8.41 -10.60 6.99
CA GLY A 61 9.30 -11.58 7.57
C GLY A 61 10.77 -11.23 7.43
N ILE A 62 11.09 -10.36 6.49
CA ILE A 62 12.47 -9.94 6.24
C ILE A 62 12.62 -8.46 6.53
N GLY A 63 11.62 -7.67 6.19
CA GLY A 63 11.65 -6.24 6.43
C GLY A 63 10.31 -5.75 6.92
N ASP A 64 10.34 -4.58 7.55
CA ASP A 64 9.15 -3.92 8.08
C ASP A 64 8.94 -2.61 7.35
N ILE A 65 7.67 -2.22 7.22
CA ILE A 65 7.34 -0.94 6.60
C ILE A 65 6.03 -0.45 7.21
N LEU A 66 5.82 0.85 7.16
CA LEU A 66 4.57 1.42 7.62
C LEU A 66 3.55 1.42 6.49
N LEU A 67 2.31 1.20 6.86
CA LEU A 67 1.19 1.30 5.94
C LEU A 67 0.33 2.48 6.38
N ASP A 68 -0.13 3.25 5.42
CA ASP A 68 -1.08 4.32 5.65
C ASP A 68 -2.44 3.79 5.21
N ILE A 69 -3.31 3.48 6.17
CA ILE A 69 -4.61 2.89 5.90
C ILE A 69 -5.70 3.79 6.44
N ASP A 70 -6.56 4.29 5.54
CA ASP A 70 -7.69 5.10 5.97
C ASP A 70 -8.57 4.34 6.95
N ASP A 71 -9.14 5.08 7.87
CA ASP A 71 -10.00 4.49 8.89
C ASP A 71 -11.15 3.69 8.30
N ASP A 72 -11.80 4.23 7.26
CA ASP A 72 -12.91 3.52 6.62
C ASP A 72 -12.46 2.21 6.01
N LEU A 73 -11.30 2.23 5.36
CA LEU A 73 -10.76 1.03 4.75
C LEU A 73 -10.40 0.01 5.81
N TRP A 74 -9.79 0.48 6.89
CA TRP A 74 -9.42 -0.39 7.99
C TRP A 74 -10.64 -1.08 8.59
N LYS A 75 -11.68 -0.31 8.88
CA LYS A 75 -12.88 -0.87 9.49
C LYS A 75 -13.56 -1.89 8.60
N ALA A 76 -13.58 -1.61 7.30
CA ALA A 76 -14.23 -2.52 6.35
C ALA A 76 -13.45 -3.82 6.17
N SER A 77 -12.15 -3.81 6.46
CA SER A 77 -11.28 -4.96 6.19
C SER A 77 -11.46 -6.11 7.17
N ASN A 78 -11.90 -5.81 8.38
CA ASN A 78 -12.06 -6.82 9.43
C ASN A 78 -10.73 -7.50 9.77
N ILE A 79 -9.64 -6.75 9.72
CA ILE A 79 -8.30 -7.27 9.98
C ILE A 79 -7.84 -6.88 11.38
N LYS A 80 -7.06 -7.75 12.00
CA LYS A 80 -6.51 -7.52 13.34
C LYS A 80 -5.01 -7.69 13.33
N ALA A 81 -4.37 -7.16 14.35
CA ALA A 81 -2.94 -7.37 14.53
C ALA A 81 -2.66 -8.88 14.56
N GLY A 82 -1.63 -9.28 13.83
CA GLY A 82 -1.24 -10.67 13.71
C GLY A 82 -1.79 -11.38 12.49
N ASP A 83 -2.74 -10.77 11.80
CA ASP A 83 -3.33 -11.40 10.63
C ASP A 83 -2.37 -11.36 9.44
N LYS A 84 -2.40 -12.43 8.66
CA LYS A 84 -1.69 -12.46 7.39
C LYS A 84 -2.54 -11.74 6.36
N VAL A 85 -1.93 -10.80 5.65
CA VAL A 85 -2.68 -9.93 4.75
C VAL A 85 -1.97 -9.75 3.42
N GLN A 86 -2.76 -9.36 2.44
CA GLN A 86 -2.23 -8.90 1.16
C GLN A 86 -2.61 -7.43 1.04
N VAL A 87 -1.62 -6.61 0.75
CA VAL A 87 -1.77 -5.16 0.70
C VAL A 87 -1.52 -4.68 -0.70
N VAL A 88 -2.39 -3.82 -1.19
CA VAL A 88 -2.23 -3.17 -2.49
C VAL A 88 -2.19 -1.68 -2.25
N GLY A 89 -1.20 -1.02 -2.82
CA GLY A 89 -1.10 0.42 -2.65
C GLY A 89 0.01 1.01 -3.48
N GLU A 90 0.37 2.23 -3.14
CA GLU A 90 1.42 2.95 -3.83
C GLU A 90 2.55 3.29 -2.87
N VAL A 91 3.76 3.27 -3.40
CA VAL A 91 4.94 3.73 -2.65
C VAL A 91 4.79 5.23 -2.43
N ASP A 92 4.91 5.64 -1.19
CA ASP A 92 4.77 7.04 -0.81
C ASP A 92 6.04 7.50 -0.12
N THR A 93 6.86 8.26 -0.83
CA THR A 93 8.11 8.74 -0.28
C THR A 93 7.92 10.10 0.35
N HIS A 94 8.67 10.35 1.40
CA HIS A 94 8.57 11.59 2.17
C HIS A 94 9.93 12.19 2.34
N ARG A 95 9.97 13.50 2.53
CA ARG A 95 11.23 14.18 2.72
C ARG A 95 11.80 13.94 4.11
N TYR A 96 10.94 13.93 5.11
CA TYR A 96 11.41 13.93 6.51
C TYR A 96 10.94 12.74 7.33
N LYS A 97 10.41 11.73 6.70
CA LYS A 97 10.02 10.51 7.40
C LYS A 97 10.17 9.34 6.44
N PRO A 98 10.18 8.11 6.98
CA PRO A 98 10.39 6.94 6.13
C PRO A 98 9.33 6.77 5.06
N THR A 99 9.71 6.12 3.99
CA THR A 99 8.78 5.73 2.94
C THR A 99 7.75 4.78 3.52
N ASP A 100 6.50 4.98 3.14
CA ASP A 100 5.44 4.06 3.55
C ASP A 100 4.61 3.69 2.32
N ILE A 101 3.57 2.90 2.55
CA ILE A 101 2.68 2.48 1.48
C ILE A 101 1.32 3.12 1.72
N GLU A 102 0.84 3.85 0.75
CA GLU A 102 -0.51 4.39 0.77
C GLU A 102 -1.44 3.27 0.30
N VAL A 103 -2.18 2.68 1.21
CA VAL A 103 -2.95 1.48 0.93
C VAL A 103 -4.28 1.82 0.28
N VAL A 104 -4.60 1.13 -0.82
CA VAL A 104 -5.91 1.28 -1.46
C VAL A 104 -6.75 0.03 -1.27
N LYS A 105 -6.13 -1.09 -0.93
CA LYS A 105 -6.88 -2.32 -0.69
C LYS A 105 -6.08 -3.21 0.26
N ILE A 106 -6.74 -3.83 1.19
CA ILE A 106 -6.10 -4.77 2.09
C ILE A 106 -7.06 -5.91 2.36
N GLU A 107 -6.56 -7.13 2.28
CA GLU A 107 -7.37 -8.34 2.45
C GLU A 107 -6.66 -9.33 3.33
N LYS A 108 -7.45 -10.05 4.12
CA LYS A 108 -6.90 -11.14 4.91
C LYS A 108 -6.59 -12.30 3.99
N VAL A 109 -5.44 -12.91 4.17
CA VAL A 109 -5.06 -14.11 3.43
C VAL A 109 -5.48 -15.29 4.26
N LEU A 110 -6.39 -16.09 3.72
CA LEU A 110 -6.91 -17.24 4.40
C LEU A 110 -6.00 -18.42 4.15
N LYS A 111 -5.10 -18.66 4.99
CA LYS A 111 -4.28 -19.79 4.82
C LYS A 111 -2.87 -19.49 4.52
#